data_42cfd9d4134ea8529fa13eb186674a63
#
_entry.id   42cfd9d4134ea8529fa13eb186674a63
#
_cell.length_a   1.000
_cell.length_b   1.000
_cell.length_c   1.000
_cell.angle_alpha   90.00
_cell.angle_beta   90.00
_cell.angle_gamma   90.00
#
_symmetry.space_group_name_H-M   'P 1'
#
loop_
_entity.id
_entity.type
_entity.pdbx_description
1 polymer ?
#
loop_
_entity_poly.entity_id
_entity_poly.type
_entity_poly.pdbx_seq_one_letter_code
_entity_poly.pdbx_strand_id
1 'polypeptide(L)'
;MANFRYHKISKTKKIRYISKIYKTSLSIVFLHGFMSDLEGEKPRALLNFAKKNKINFLALEYSGHGKSSGEFTKGNISKWSDETSKLVKKYLKDDKIILIGSSMGAWISLKQFKIFKNRIVGFLGIGAAPEFLEHIMWKKFSKKMKKETITKGIYNLKHGNYEYPITYQLIKDGRKNKVLNKKINSEIKVTMVHGEKDEAVKVSYSRKVLKLFPNANKRLIIVKNGDHSLSSKKGLKIILKELKLLI
;
A
#
# COMPACT_ATOMS: atom_id res chain seq x y z
N MET A 1 -14.85 4.51 17.32
CA MET A 1 -14.36 3.23 16.74
C MET A 1 -14.43 3.26 15.22
N ALA A 2 -13.62 2.46 14.53
CA ALA A 2 -13.73 2.28 13.08
C ALA A 2 -14.98 1.44 12.77
N ASN A 3 -15.83 1.91 11.86
CA ASN A 3 -17.00 1.16 11.40
C ASN A 3 -16.60 0.32 10.19
N PHE A 4 -16.30 -0.95 10.39
CA PHE A 4 -15.97 -1.90 9.33
C PHE A 4 -17.21 -2.32 8.57
N ARG A 5 -17.09 -2.39 7.26
CA ARG A 5 -18.12 -2.83 6.33
C ARG A 5 -17.56 -3.89 5.39
N TYR A 6 -18.46 -4.59 4.68
CA TYR A 6 -18.08 -5.59 3.69
C TYR A 6 -18.66 -5.25 2.32
N HIS A 7 -17.78 -5.25 1.32
CA HIS A 7 -18.15 -5.12 -0.09
C HIS A 7 -18.20 -6.52 -0.72
N LYS A 8 -19.37 -6.94 -1.20
CA LYS A 8 -19.53 -8.23 -1.93
C LYS A 8 -18.85 -8.12 -3.31
N ILE A 9 -17.90 -9.01 -3.58
CA ILE A 9 -17.27 -9.18 -4.90
C ILE A 9 -18.01 -10.25 -5.70
N SER A 10 -18.51 -11.29 -5.02
CA SER A 10 -19.33 -12.37 -5.57
C SER A 10 -20.29 -12.90 -4.50
N LYS A 11 -21.07 -13.96 -4.82
CA LYS A 11 -21.96 -14.60 -3.84
C LYS A 11 -21.23 -15.05 -2.56
N THR A 12 -19.98 -15.51 -2.68
CA THR A 12 -19.20 -16.09 -1.55
C THR A 12 -18.01 -15.24 -1.11
N LYS A 13 -17.67 -14.17 -1.83
CA LYS A 13 -16.47 -13.36 -1.56
C LYS A 13 -16.81 -11.93 -1.20
N LYS A 14 -16.22 -11.44 -0.11
CA LYS A 14 -16.38 -10.07 0.40
C LYS A 14 -15.05 -9.46 0.82
N ILE A 15 -14.87 -8.18 0.56
CA ILE A 15 -13.74 -7.35 0.98
C ILE A 15 -14.17 -6.53 2.18
N ARG A 16 -13.42 -6.62 3.29
CA ARG A 16 -13.61 -5.74 4.44
C ARG A 16 -13.00 -4.37 4.15
N TYR A 17 -13.72 -3.33 4.50
CA TYR A 17 -13.26 -1.96 4.30
C TYR A 17 -13.77 -1.00 5.36
N ILE A 18 -13.14 0.16 5.45
CA ILE A 18 -13.60 1.31 6.21
C ILE A 18 -13.91 2.42 5.21
N SER A 19 -15.09 3.02 5.31
CA SER A 19 -15.37 4.26 4.61
C SER A 19 -16.04 5.28 5.53
N LYS A 20 -15.65 6.53 5.38
CA LYS A 20 -16.32 7.68 5.99
C LYS A 20 -16.48 8.73 4.90
N ILE A 21 -17.71 9.07 4.58
CA ILE A 21 -18.06 9.99 3.50
C ILE A 21 -18.65 11.26 4.10
N TYR A 22 -18.19 12.38 3.60
CA TYR A 22 -18.64 13.74 3.89
C TYR A 22 -19.11 14.42 2.59
N LYS A 23 -19.68 15.60 2.68
CA LYS A 23 -20.02 16.45 1.51
C LYS A 23 -18.76 17.21 1.05
N THR A 24 -17.77 16.49 0.49
CA THR A 24 -16.51 17.04 -0.03
C THR A 24 -16.08 16.25 -1.26
N SER A 25 -15.33 16.89 -2.15
CA SER A 25 -14.76 16.26 -3.35
C SER A 25 -13.33 15.72 -3.14
N LEU A 26 -12.79 15.76 -1.91
CA LEU A 26 -11.46 15.24 -1.58
C LEU A 26 -11.57 13.97 -0.74
N SER A 27 -10.81 12.96 -1.15
CA SER A 27 -10.77 11.65 -0.50
C SER A 27 -9.35 11.22 -0.17
N ILE A 28 -9.18 10.59 0.98
CA ILE A 28 -7.98 9.84 1.36
C ILE A 28 -8.24 8.36 1.12
N VAL A 29 -7.36 7.70 0.37
CA VAL A 29 -7.38 6.24 0.17
C VAL A 29 -6.14 5.65 0.81
N PHE A 30 -6.31 4.81 1.83
CA PHE A 30 -5.21 4.11 2.50
C PHE A 30 -5.10 2.66 2.06
N LEU A 31 -3.89 2.25 1.69
CA LEU A 31 -3.52 0.92 1.21
C LEU A 31 -2.44 0.33 2.12
N HIS A 32 -2.77 -0.77 2.80
CA HIS A 32 -1.89 -1.41 3.78
C HIS A 32 -0.79 -2.27 3.13
N GLY A 33 0.16 -2.75 3.95
CA GLY A 33 1.29 -3.57 3.54
C GLY A 33 0.95 -5.05 3.33
N PHE A 34 1.97 -5.81 2.93
CA PHE A 34 1.92 -7.26 2.75
C PHE A 34 1.60 -7.97 4.08
N MET A 35 0.66 -8.91 4.07
CA MET A 35 0.16 -9.65 5.26
C MET A 35 -0.25 -8.75 6.44
N SER A 36 -0.76 -7.56 6.14
CA SER A 36 -1.27 -6.59 7.12
C SER A 36 -2.80 -6.49 7.02
N ASP A 37 -3.38 -5.62 7.86
CA ASP A 37 -4.82 -5.39 7.96
C ASP A 37 -5.14 -3.92 8.24
N LEU A 38 -6.40 -3.65 8.61
CA LEU A 38 -6.89 -2.31 8.98
C LEU A 38 -7.07 -2.11 10.50
N GLU A 39 -6.65 -3.04 11.35
CA GLU A 39 -6.81 -2.94 12.81
C GLU A 39 -5.63 -2.22 13.49
N GLY A 40 -4.54 -1.97 12.75
CA GLY A 40 -3.33 -1.33 13.26
C GLY A 40 -3.45 0.18 13.51
N GLU A 41 -2.37 0.76 14.05
CA GLU A 41 -2.31 2.17 14.45
C GLU A 41 -2.39 3.14 13.25
N LYS A 42 -1.75 2.81 12.11
CA LYS A 42 -1.77 3.69 10.93
C LYS A 42 -3.18 3.92 10.37
N PRO A 43 -3.97 2.87 10.03
CA PRO A 43 -5.33 3.10 9.53
C PRO A 43 -6.20 3.84 10.54
N ARG A 44 -6.04 3.59 11.87
CA ARG A 44 -6.75 4.29 12.94
C ARG A 44 -6.39 5.78 12.96
N ALA A 45 -5.10 6.11 12.93
CA ALA A 45 -4.63 7.50 12.94
C ALA A 45 -5.09 8.28 11.69
N LEU A 46 -5.01 7.66 10.52
CA LEU A 46 -5.45 8.26 9.25
C LEU A 46 -6.97 8.46 9.19
N LEU A 47 -7.76 7.51 9.68
CA LEU A 47 -9.22 7.66 9.80
C LEU A 47 -9.59 8.81 10.75
N ASN A 48 -8.91 8.92 11.90
CA ASN A 48 -9.15 10.00 12.85
C ASN A 48 -8.78 11.37 12.27
N PHE A 49 -7.66 11.43 11.52
CA PHE A 49 -7.27 12.63 10.79
C PHE A 49 -8.34 13.02 9.76
N ALA A 50 -8.82 12.08 8.96
CA ALA A 50 -9.87 12.32 7.97
C ALA A 50 -11.18 12.83 8.62
N LYS A 51 -11.58 12.21 9.77
CA LYS A 51 -12.74 12.64 10.55
C LYS A 51 -12.60 14.09 11.04
N LYS A 52 -11.45 14.41 11.64
CA LYS A 52 -11.19 15.77 12.19
C LYS A 52 -11.24 16.84 11.10
N ASN A 53 -10.76 16.52 9.90
CA ASN A 53 -10.70 17.48 8.79
C ASN A 53 -11.91 17.36 7.82
N LYS A 54 -12.91 16.53 8.13
CA LYS A 54 -14.10 16.27 7.30
C LYS A 54 -13.77 15.90 5.86
N ILE A 55 -12.73 15.07 5.66
CA ILE A 55 -12.27 14.54 4.37
C ILE A 55 -12.80 13.13 4.20
N ASN A 56 -13.24 12.76 3.00
CA ASN A 56 -13.66 11.40 2.70
C ASN A 56 -12.50 10.43 2.95
N PHE A 57 -12.80 9.25 3.47
CA PHE A 57 -11.82 8.22 3.77
C PHE A 57 -12.26 6.87 3.26
N LEU A 58 -11.37 6.16 2.59
CA LEU A 58 -11.54 4.78 2.18
C LEU A 58 -10.25 4.00 2.48
N ALA A 59 -10.39 2.86 3.12
CA ALA A 59 -9.34 1.87 3.27
C ALA A 59 -9.93 0.47 3.11
N LEU A 60 -9.20 -0.46 2.52
CA LEU A 60 -9.67 -1.84 2.30
C LEU A 60 -8.60 -2.85 2.72
N GLU A 61 -9.06 -4.01 3.16
CA GLU A 61 -8.24 -5.22 3.27
C GLU A 61 -8.38 -6.01 1.97
N TYR A 62 -7.28 -6.26 1.29
CA TYR A 62 -7.30 -7.06 0.06
C TYR A 62 -7.79 -8.49 0.36
N SER A 63 -8.28 -9.19 -0.66
CA SER A 63 -8.62 -10.61 -0.51
C SER A 63 -7.45 -11.41 0.06
N GLY A 64 -7.76 -12.29 1.02
CA GLY A 64 -6.77 -13.08 1.76
C GLY A 64 -5.98 -12.31 2.82
N HIS A 65 -6.36 -11.05 3.13
CA HIS A 65 -5.79 -10.26 4.22
C HIS A 65 -6.85 -9.95 5.28
N GLY A 66 -6.43 -9.85 6.53
CA GLY A 66 -7.29 -9.50 7.66
C GLY A 66 -8.55 -10.36 7.72
N LYS A 67 -9.72 -9.73 7.69
CA LYS A 67 -11.04 -10.40 7.70
C LYS A 67 -11.74 -10.38 6.33
N SER A 68 -11.03 -10.03 5.26
CA SER A 68 -11.51 -10.19 3.89
C SER A 68 -11.53 -11.67 3.49
N SER A 69 -12.49 -12.04 2.65
CA SER A 69 -12.58 -13.42 2.14
C SER A 69 -11.41 -13.76 1.22
N GLY A 70 -11.17 -15.05 1.09
CA GLY A 70 -10.17 -15.62 0.19
C GLY A 70 -8.93 -16.09 0.93
N GLU A 71 -8.11 -16.83 0.22
CA GLU A 71 -6.84 -17.35 0.71
C GLU A 71 -5.71 -16.42 0.25
N PHE A 72 -4.80 -16.08 1.16
CA PHE A 72 -3.65 -15.25 0.86
C PHE A 72 -2.82 -15.82 -0.31
N THR A 73 -2.62 -17.13 -0.34
CA THR A 73 -1.87 -17.85 -1.37
C THR A 73 -2.45 -17.76 -2.78
N LYS A 74 -3.75 -17.39 -2.90
CA LYS A 74 -4.46 -17.11 -4.16
C LYS A 74 -4.48 -15.61 -4.51
N GLY A 75 -3.85 -14.77 -3.69
CA GLY A 75 -3.71 -13.34 -3.90
C GLY A 75 -2.48 -12.98 -4.70
N ASN A 76 -2.49 -11.81 -5.34
CA ASN A 76 -1.35 -11.25 -6.05
C ASN A 76 -1.54 -9.75 -6.32
N ILE A 77 -0.50 -9.08 -6.81
CA ILE A 77 -0.48 -7.63 -7.03
C ILE A 77 -1.56 -7.17 -8.03
N SER A 78 -1.79 -7.93 -9.10
CA SER A 78 -2.83 -7.64 -10.10
C SER A 78 -4.21 -7.63 -9.46
N LYS A 79 -4.54 -8.68 -8.70
CA LYS A 79 -5.83 -8.86 -8.04
C LYS A 79 -6.08 -7.77 -6.98
N TRP A 80 -5.11 -7.53 -6.09
CA TRP A 80 -5.24 -6.52 -5.04
C TRP A 80 -5.33 -5.10 -5.61
N SER A 81 -4.64 -4.82 -6.73
CA SER A 81 -4.77 -3.55 -7.45
C SER A 81 -6.15 -3.39 -8.10
N ASP A 82 -6.73 -4.45 -8.68
CA ASP A 82 -8.07 -4.44 -9.26
C ASP A 82 -9.15 -4.26 -8.18
N GLU A 83 -9.05 -4.98 -7.07
CA GLU A 83 -9.94 -4.83 -5.91
C GLU A 83 -9.93 -3.38 -5.40
N THR A 84 -8.74 -2.78 -5.28
CA THR A 84 -8.60 -1.37 -4.90
C THR A 84 -9.34 -0.46 -5.88
N SER A 85 -9.11 -0.61 -7.18
CA SER A 85 -9.73 0.25 -8.19
C SER A 85 -11.24 0.11 -8.23
N LYS A 86 -11.78 -1.10 -8.03
CA LYS A 86 -13.23 -1.36 -7.96
C LYS A 86 -13.88 -0.63 -6.77
N LEU A 87 -13.28 -0.72 -5.57
CA LEU A 87 -13.82 -0.04 -4.41
C LEU A 87 -13.72 1.49 -4.52
N VAL A 88 -12.60 2.01 -5.02
CA VAL A 88 -12.43 3.45 -5.25
C VAL A 88 -13.46 3.98 -6.24
N LYS A 89 -13.66 3.32 -7.38
CA LYS A 89 -14.69 3.69 -8.37
C LYS A 89 -16.09 3.68 -7.76
N LYS A 90 -16.41 2.68 -6.93
CA LYS A 90 -17.74 2.51 -6.35
C LYS A 90 -18.04 3.56 -5.27
N TYR A 91 -17.09 3.85 -4.39
CA TYR A 91 -17.36 4.64 -3.18
C TYR A 91 -16.92 6.10 -3.28
N LEU A 92 -16.00 6.43 -4.18
CA LEU A 92 -15.43 7.77 -4.30
C LEU A 92 -15.68 8.41 -5.68
N LYS A 93 -16.47 7.76 -6.53
CA LYS A 93 -16.91 8.25 -7.86
C LYS A 93 -15.90 9.23 -8.52
N ASP A 94 -16.16 10.54 -8.44
CA ASP A 94 -15.40 11.60 -9.12
C ASP A 94 -14.47 12.39 -8.18
N ASP A 95 -14.34 11.97 -6.92
CA ASP A 95 -13.49 12.66 -5.94
C ASP A 95 -12.03 12.78 -6.41
N LYS A 96 -11.39 13.88 -6.04
CA LYS A 96 -9.93 13.99 -6.02
C LYS A 96 -9.38 13.09 -4.92
N ILE A 97 -8.26 12.43 -5.19
CA ILE A 97 -7.75 11.35 -4.33
C ILE A 97 -6.33 11.65 -3.87
N ILE A 98 -6.11 11.60 -2.56
CA ILE A 98 -4.79 11.47 -1.97
C ILE A 98 -4.57 9.98 -1.69
N LEU A 99 -3.60 9.36 -2.36
CA LEU A 99 -3.21 7.98 -2.11
C LEU A 99 -2.21 7.91 -0.96
N ILE A 100 -2.45 7.02 -0.01
CA ILE A 100 -1.50 6.71 1.06
C ILE A 100 -1.19 5.21 1.01
N GLY A 101 0.05 4.87 0.69
CA GLY A 101 0.48 3.47 0.59
C GLY A 101 1.57 3.13 1.60
N SER A 102 1.34 2.11 2.44
CA SER A 102 2.35 1.58 3.34
C SER A 102 2.99 0.33 2.75
N SER A 103 4.32 0.29 2.63
CA SER A 103 5.07 -0.87 2.13
C SER A 103 4.55 -1.34 0.75
N MET A 104 4.01 -2.56 0.63
CA MET A 104 3.33 -3.07 -0.57
C MET A 104 2.18 -2.14 -1.02
N GLY A 105 1.48 -1.51 -0.09
CA GLY A 105 0.42 -0.56 -0.42
C GLY A 105 0.88 0.60 -1.28
N ALA A 106 2.15 1.02 -1.17
CA ALA A 106 2.74 2.01 -2.07
C ALA A 106 2.90 1.47 -3.50
N TRP A 107 3.23 0.17 -3.68
CA TRP A 107 3.24 -0.45 -5.00
C TRP A 107 1.86 -0.46 -5.64
N ILE A 108 0.84 -0.88 -4.88
CA ILE A 108 -0.55 -0.88 -5.34
C ILE A 108 -1.01 0.55 -5.65
N SER A 109 -0.62 1.55 -4.83
CA SER A 109 -0.88 2.98 -5.10
C SER A 109 -0.31 3.42 -6.44
N LEU A 110 0.95 3.09 -6.74
CA LEU A 110 1.59 3.44 -8.02
C LEU A 110 0.85 2.86 -9.22
N LYS A 111 0.23 1.69 -9.09
CA LYS A 111 -0.60 1.12 -10.15
C LYS A 111 -1.90 1.89 -10.38
N GLN A 112 -2.44 2.56 -9.36
CA GLN A 112 -3.68 3.34 -9.48
C GLN A 112 -3.50 4.60 -10.34
N PHE A 113 -2.28 5.12 -10.50
CA PHE A 113 -2.03 6.30 -11.34
C PHE A 113 -2.47 6.11 -12.80
N LYS A 114 -2.30 4.90 -13.35
CA LYS A 114 -2.78 4.58 -14.70
C LYS A 114 -4.32 4.63 -14.80
N ILE A 115 -5.02 4.31 -13.70
CA ILE A 115 -6.48 4.15 -13.68
C ILE A 115 -7.18 5.48 -13.38
N PHE A 116 -6.69 6.20 -12.37
CA PHE A 116 -7.35 7.42 -11.86
C PHE A 116 -6.74 8.72 -12.37
N LYS A 117 -5.52 8.66 -12.97
CA LYS A 117 -4.90 9.81 -13.66
C LYS A 117 -5.02 11.13 -12.86
N ASN A 118 -5.63 12.14 -13.47
CA ASN A 118 -5.79 13.50 -12.90
C ASN A 118 -6.70 13.57 -11.65
N ARG A 119 -7.34 12.48 -11.28
CA ARG A 119 -8.04 12.40 -9.99
C ARG A 119 -7.08 12.28 -8.82
N ILE A 120 -5.87 11.73 -9.02
CA ILE A 120 -4.87 11.64 -7.97
C ILE A 120 -4.19 13.00 -7.86
N VAL A 121 -4.34 13.65 -6.71
CA VAL A 121 -3.81 14.99 -6.41
C VAL A 121 -2.68 14.99 -5.38
N GLY A 122 -2.41 13.86 -4.75
CA GLY A 122 -1.31 13.68 -3.81
C GLY A 122 -0.96 12.22 -3.58
N PHE A 123 0.31 11.95 -3.24
CA PHE A 123 0.78 10.61 -2.91
C PHE A 123 1.70 10.62 -1.70
N LEU A 124 1.36 9.84 -0.69
CA LEU A 124 2.17 9.60 0.52
C LEU A 124 2.58 8.14 0.59
N GLY A 125 3.86 7.85 0.41
CA GLY A 125 4.42 6.52 0.60
C GLY A 125 5.09 6.38 1.97
N ILE A 126 4.77 5.31 2.69
CA ILE A 126 5.31 5.00 4.03
C ILE A 126 6.09 3.70 3.94
N GLY A 127 7.42 3.74 4.14
CA GLY A 127 8.29 2.56 4.00
C GLY A 127 8.09 1.87 2.62
N ALA A 128 7.97 2.66 1.55
CA ALA A 128 7.51 2.20 0.25
C ALA A 128 8.36 1.05 -0.31
N ALA A 129 7.71 -0.07 -0.68
CA ALA A 129 8.35 -1.30 -1.15
C ALA A 129 7.82 -1.78 -2.52
N PRO A 130 7.88 -0.96 -3.58
CA PRO A 130 7.50 -1.46 -4.90
C PRO A 130 8.45 -2.56 -5.36
N GLU A 131 7.90 -3.58 -6.04
CA GLU A 131 8.65 -4.71 -6.60
C GLU A 131 9.47 -5.51 -5.56
N PHE A 132 9.09 -5.45 -4.26
CA PHE A 132 9.80 -6.12 -3.17
C PHE A 132 9.85 -7.65 -3.36
N LEU A 133 8.85 -8.24 -4.00
CA LEU A 133 8.78 -9.68 -4.27
C LEU A 133 9.98 -10.17 -5.09
N GLU A 134 10.42 -9.40 -6.08
CA GLU A 134 11.59 -9.72 -6.87
C GLU A 134 12.88 -9.29 -6.18
N HIS A 135 12.96 -8.00 -5.79
CA HIS A 135 14.21 -7.38 -5.40
C HIS A 135 14.62 -7.64 -3.95
N ILE A 136 13.66 -7.86 -3.05
CA ILE A 136 13.93 -8.10 -1.63
C ILE A 136 13.76 -9.57 -1.27
N MET A 137 12.73 -10.25 -1.81
CA MET A 137 12.49 -11.66 -1.49
C MET A 137 13.19 -12.61 -2.48
N TRP A 138 12.74 -12.67 -3.74
CA TRP A 138 13.22 -13.66 -4.69
C TRP A 138 14.73 -13.64 -4.93
N LYS A 139 15.34 -12.46 -5.03
CA LYS A 139 16.79 -12.33 -5.19
C LYS A 139 17.58 -12.90 -4.01
N LYS A 140 17.02 -12.84 -2.81
CA LYS A 140 17.65 -13.39 -1.59
C LYS A 140 17.38 -14.87 -1.38
N PHE A 141 16.44 -15.48 -2.12
CA PHE A 141 16.20 -16.91 -2.03
C PHE A 141 17.40 -17.69 -2.53
N SER A 142 17.83 -18.71 -1.76
CA SER A 142 18.85 -19.67 -2.17
C SER A 142 18.38 -20.46 -3.39
N LYS A 143 19.30 -21.15 -4.07
CA LYS A 143 18.97 -22.08 -5.17
C LYS A 143 17.94 -23.13 -4.73
N LYS A 144 18.08 -23.69 -3.52
CA LYS A 144 17.15 -24.65 -2.92
C LYS A 144 15.76 -24.05 -2.73
N MET A 145 15.66 -22.88 -2.12
CA MET A 145 14.38 -22.18 -1.90
C MET A 145 13.67 -21.86 -3.22
N LYS A 146 14.42 -21.38 -4.23
CA LYS A 146 13.86 -21.11 -5.57
C LYS A 146 13.34 -22.37 -6.23
N LYS A 147 14.13 -23.47 -6.21
CA LYS A 147 13.72 -24.77 -6.75
C LYS A 147 12.43 -25.25 -6.07
N GLU A 148 12.39 -25.23 -4.75
CA GLU A 148 11.22 -25.64 -3.97
C GLU A 148 10.00 -24.78 -4.31
N THR A 149 10.14 -23.45 -4.35
CA THR A 149 9.04 -22.54 -4.72
C THR A 149 8.50 -22.84 -6.12
N ILE A 150 9.37 -23.17 -7.08
CA ILE A 150 8.97 -23.48 -8.46
C ILE A 150 8.26 -24.84 -8.52
N THR A 151 8.81 -25.88 -7.88
CA THR A 151 8.30 -27.26 -7.98
C THR A 151 7.04 -27.48 -7.16
N LYS A 152 6.98 -26.94 -5.93
CA LYS A 152 5.80 -27.07 -5.05
C LYS A 152 4.79 -25.94 -5.23
N GLY A 153 5.12 -24.89 -6.00
CA GLY A 153 4.30 -23.71 -6.19
C GLY A 153 4.34 -22.72 -5.02
N ILE A 154 4.95 -23.09 -3.88
CA ILE A 154 4.98 -22.29 -2.64
C ILE A 154 6.23 -22.59 -1.83
N TYR A 155 6.70 -21.57 -1.12
CA TYR A 155 7.73 -21.67 -0.08
C TYR A 155 7.30 -20.85 1.14
N ASN A 156 7.31 -21.45 2.32
CA ASN A 156 7.01 -20.77 3.57
C ASN A 156 8.29 -20.13 4.12
N LEU A 157 8.39 -18.82 3.94
CA LEU A 157 9.53 -18.02 4.39
C LEU A 157 9.38 -17.68 5.87
N LYS A 158 10.24 -18.21 6.72
CA LYS A 158 10.29 -17.87 8.15
C LYS A 158 11.03 -16.55 8.35
N HIS A 159 10.45 -15.65 9.13
CA HIS A 159 11.06 -14.39 9.56
C HIS A 159 10.63 -14.08 11.00
N GLY A 160 11.53 -14.29 11.96
CA GLY A 160 11.19 -14.27 13.38
C GLY A 160 10.08 -15.32 13.68
N ASN A 161 9.04 -14.90 14.38
CA ASN A 161 7.89 -15.76 14.72
C ASN A 161 6.82 -15.82 13.60
N TYR A 162 7.08 -15.20 12.45
CA TYR A 162 6.12 -15.16 11.33
C TYR A 162 6.55 -16.10 10.22
N GLU A 163 5.55 -16.69 9.56
CA GLU A 163 5.73 -17.51 8.37
C GLU A 163 4.96 -16.87 7.21
N TYR A 164 5.69 -16.61 6.11
CA TYR A 164 5.15 -15.94 4.92
C TYR A 164 5.04 -16.96 3.79
N PRO A 165 3.84 -17.37 3.37
CA PRO A 165 3.64 -18.27 2.25
C PRO A 165 3.87 -17.53 0.93
N ILE A 166 5.06 -17.67 0.37
CA ILE A 166 5.45 -17.03 -0.89
C ILE A 166 5.17 -17.99 -2.04
N THR A 167 4.15 -17.72 -2.82
CA THR A 167 3.80 -18.56 -3.97
C THR A 167 4.56 -18.16 -5.23
N TYR A 168 4.85 -19.14 -6.10
CA TYR A 168 5.49 -18.84 -7.38
C TYR A 168 4.60 -17.99 -8.30
N GLN A 169 3.26 -18.14 -8.21
CA GLN A 169 2.32 -17.29 -8.94
C GLN A 169 2.41 -15.82 -8.49
N LEU A 170 2.60 -15.56 -7.19
CA LEU A 170 2.77 -14.21 -6.65
C LEU A 170 4.06 -13.56 -7.18
N ILE A 171 5.17 -14.32 -7.24
CA ILE A 171 6.44 -13.84 -7.82
C ILE A 171 6.26 -13.54 -9.31
N LYS A 172 5.64 -14.45 -10.08
CA LYS A 172 5.39 -14.25 -11.52
C LYS A 172 4.51 -13.04 -11.79
N ASP A 173 3.46 -12.88 -11.00
CA ASP A 173 2.56 -11.73 -11.11
C ASP A 173 3.27 -10.41 -10.74
N GLY A 174 4.09 -10.41 -9.69
CA GLY A 174 4.92 -9.27 -9.32
C GLY A 174 5.81 -8.79 -10.47
N ARG A 175 6.43 -9.71 -11.20
CA ARG A 175 7.26 -9.40 -12.40
C ARG A 175 6.47 -8.75 -13.52
N LYS A 176 5.19 -9.10 -13.69
CA LYS A 176 4.29 -8.49 -14.68
C LYS A 176 3.86 -7.08 -14.26
N ASN A 177 3.90 -6.78 -12.97
CA ASN A 177 3.41 -5.55 -12.35
C ASN A 177 4.51 -4.53 -12.02
N LYS A 178 5.62 -4.51 -12.78
CA LYS A 178 6.70 -3.55 -12.59
C LYS A 178 6.22 -2.10 -12.74
N VAL A 179 6.71 -1.24 -11.85
CA VAL A 179 6.38 0.20 -11.81
C VAL A 179 7.62 1.08 -11.74
N LEU A 180 8.76 0.54 -11.27
CA LEU A 180 9.99 1.33 -11.02
C LEU A 180 10.70 1.83 -12.29
N ASN A 181 10.31 1.35 -13.46
CA ASN A 181 10.82 1.77 -14.76
C ASN A 181 9.85 2.66 -15.55
N LYS A 182 8.73 3.11 -14.92
CA LYS A 182 7.68 3.88 -15.59
C LYS A 182 7.60 5.28 -14.98
N LYS A 183 7.91 6.29 -15.77
CA LYS A 183 7.68 7.69 -15.36
C LYS A 183 6.18 7.98 -15.24
N ILE A 184 5.82 8.78 -14.25
CA ILE A 184 4.47 9.27 -13.98
C ILE A 184 4.53 10.79 -14.14
N ASN A 185 4.05 11.27 -15.27
CA ASN A 185 4.01 12.71 -15.56
C ASN A 185 2.83 13.32 -14.80
N SER A 186 3.11 13.92 -13.65
CA SER A 186 2.12 14.52 -12.78
C SER A 186 2.79 15.60 -11.94
N GLU A 187 2.14 16.74 -11.75
CA GLU A 187 2.62 17.90 -10.98
C GLU A 187 2.14 17.89 -9.53
N ILE A 188 1.71 16.75 -9.06
CA ILE A 188 1.19 16.58 -7.70
C ILE A 188 2.29 16.68 -6.64
N LYS A 189 1.87 16.81 -5.38
CA LYS A 189 2.78 16.64 -4.24
C LYS A 189 3.02 15.15 -3.97
N VAL A 190 4.28 14.73 -3.87
CA VAL A 190 4.69 13.35 -3.58
C VAL A 190 5.62 13.33 -2.38
N THR A 191 5.19 12.73 -1.30
CA THR A 191 6.00 12.60 -0.08
C THR A 191 6.28 11.14 0.25
N MET A 192 7.54 10.82 0.49
CA MET A 192 7.97 9.54 1.05
C MET A 192 8.39 9.73 2.49
N VAL A 193 7.80 8.94 3.41
CA VAL A 193 8.23 8.86 4.81
C VAL A 193 8.86 7.50 5.03
N HIS A 194 10.12 7.46 5.52
CA HIS A 194 10.88 6.24 5.66
C HIS A 194 11.59 6.18 7.00
N GLY A 195 11.62 5.01 7.65
CA GLY A 195 12.35 4.81 8.89
C GLY A 195 13.86 4.73 8.63
N GLU A 196 14.65 5.42 9.46
CA GLU A 196 16.12 5.35 9.37
C GLU A 196 16.64 3.94 9.65
N LYS A 197 16.00 3.22 10.58
CA LYS A 197 16.32 1.83 10.99
C LYS A 197 15.39 0.81 10.33
N ASP A 198 14.88 1.09 9.12
CA ASP A 198 14.08 0.14 8.36
C ASP A 198 14.97 -1.00 7.82
N GLU A 199 14.96 -2.14 8.52
CA GLU A 199 15.72 -3.34 8.15
C GLU A 199 15.06 -4.15 7.02
N ALA A 200 13.73 -3.99 6.82
CA ALA A 200 12.98 -4.71 5.82
C ALA A 200 13.17 -4.10 4.42
N VAL A 201 13.15 -2.76 4.33
CA VAL A 201 13.21 -2.01 3.07
C VAL A 201 14.17 -0.85 3.19
N LYS A 202 15.21 -0.82 2.35
CA LYS A 202 16.18 0.29 2.36
C LYS A 202 15.54 1.62 1.89
N VAL A 203 15.95 2.74 2.49
CA VAL A 203 15.54 4.12 2.10
C VAL A 203 15.69 4.38 0.59
N SER A 204 16.63 3.69 -0.07
CA SER A 204 16.82 3.80 -1.52
C SER A 204 15.57 3.49 -2.35
N TYR A 205 14.63 2.67 -1.82
CA TYR A 205 13.35 2.41 -2.49
C TYR A 205 12.45 3.65 -2.53
N SER A 206 12.35 4.40 -1.44
CA SER A 206 11.66 5.68 -1.43
C SER A 206 12.27 6.67 -2.41
N ARG A 207 13.62 6.72 -2.52
CA ARG A 207 14.29 7.54 -3.54
C ARG A 207 13.96 7.09 -4.96
N LYS A 208 13.89 5.77 -5.23
CA LYS A 208 13.47 5.24 -6.53
C LYS A 208 12.04 5.64 -6.87
N VAL A 209 11.12 5.59 -5.89
CA VAL A 209 9.73 6.03 -6.09
C VAL A 209 9.67 7.51 -6.48
N LEU A 210 10.42 8.38 -5.79
CA LEU A 210 10.44 9.81 -6.12
C LEU A 210 10.97 10.10 -7.53
N LYS A 211 11.89 9.27 -8.05
CA LYS A 211 12.39 9.39 -9.43
C LYS A 211 11.34 9.08 -10.50
N LEU A 212 10.26 8.38 -10.14
CA LEU A 212 9.16 8.12 -11.08
C LEU A 212 8.36 9.37 -11.44
N PHE A 213 8.44 10.39 -10.60
CA PHE A 213 7.66 11.63 -10.73
C PHE A 213 8.56 12.81 -11.10
N PRO A 214 8.94 12.99 -12.39
CA PRO A 214 9.89 14.05 -12.79
C PRO A 214 9.37 15.45 -12.44
N ASN A 215 8.08 15.70 -12.64
CA ASN A 215 7.45 17.03 -12.54
C ASN A 215 6.77 17.30 -11.19
N ALA A 216 6.76 16.33 -10.26
CA ALA A 216 6.09 16.47 -8.97
C ALA A 216 6.88 17.32 -7.97
N ASN A 217 6.17 17.97 -7.05
CA ASN A 217 6.79 18.54 -5.84
C ASN A 217 7.10 17.38 -4.87
N LYS A 218 8.39 17.07 -4.70
CA LYS A 218 8.88 15.86 -4.03
C LYS A 218 9.48 16.14 -2.67
N ARG A 219 9.12 15.29 -1.69
CA ARG A 219 9.69 15.31 -0.34
C ARG A 219 10.11 13.91 0.09
N LEU A 220 11.24 13.80 0.77
CA LEU A 220 11.69 12.59 1.46
C LEU A 220 11.94 12.92 2.92
N ILE A 221 11.19 12.30 3.81
CA ILE A 221 11.32 12.44 5.25
C ILE A 221 11.88 11.15 5.84
N ILE A 222 13.07 11.23 6.41
CA ILE A 222 13.70 10.11 7.13
C ILE A 222 13.39 10.28 8.60
N VAL A 223 12.70 9.32 9.19
CA VAL A 223 12.33 9.32 10.60
C VAL A 223 13.49 8.75 11.41
N LYS A 224 14.19 9.59 12.14
CA LYS A 224 15.33 9.20 13.01
C LYS A 224 14.89 8.10 14.00
N ASN A 225 15.63 6.99 14.02
CA ASN A 225 15.34 5.76 14.77
C ASN A 225 13.99 5.09 14.41
N GLY A 226 13.36 5.45 13.29
CA GLY A 226 12.13 4.83 12.83
C GLY A 226 12.37 3.44 12.23
N ASP A 227 11.47 2.51 12.52
CA ASP A 227 11.41 1.18 11.94
C ASP A 227 10.65 1.15 10.60
N HIS A 228 10.47 -0.03 10.01
CA HIS A 228 9.66 -0.22 8.79
C HIS A 228 8.20 0.16 8.98
N SER A 229 7.66 -0.13 10.13
CA SER A 229 6.23 0.08 10.44
C SER A 229 5.88 1.57 10.56
N LEU A 230 6.74 2.39 11.17
CA LEU A 230 6.47 3.78 11.54
C LEU A 230 5.16 3.96 12.33
N SER A 231 4.76 2.95 13.11
CA SER A 231 3.53 2.94 13.90
C SER A 231 3.70 3.52 15.31
N SER A 232 4.91 3.93 15.69
CA SER A 232 5.15 4.65 16.94
C SER A 232 4.46 6.02 16.95
N LYS A 233 4.20 6.59 18.14
CA LYS A 233 3.62 7.95 18.29
C LYS A 233 4.39 8.98 17.46
N LYS A 234 5.75 8.92 17.46
CA LYS A 234 6.61 9.79 16.67
C LYS A 234 6.40 9.60 15.17
N GLY A 235 6.40 8.35 14.69
CA GLY A 235 6.18 8.01 13.28
C GLY A 235 4.82 8.50 12.79
N LEU A 236 3.76 8.20 13.54
CA LEU A 236 2.40 8.63 13.22
C LEU A 236 2.26 10.16 13.17
N LYS A 237 2.87 10.89 14.14
CA LYS A 237 2.86 12.38 14.14
C LYS A 237 3.50 12.94 12.87
N ILE A 238 4.61 12.35 12.41
CA ILE A 238 5.28 12.77 11.18
C ILE A 238 4.41 12.46 9.95
N ILE A 239 3.86 11.24 9.87
CA ILE A 239 2.95 10.84 8.77
C ILE A 239 1.78 11.81 8.66
N LEU A 240 1.12 12.14 9.77
CA LEU A 240 -0.03 13.05 9.77
C LEU A 240 0.36 14.50 9.45
N LYS A 241 1.56 14.95 9.88
CA LYS A 241 2.10 16.25 9.49
C LYS A 241 2.30 16.33 7.98
N GLU A 242 2.94 15.33 7.39
CA GLU A 242 3.19 15.31 5.94
C GLU A 242 1.89 15.13 5.13
N LEU A 243 0.92 14.35 5.64
CA LEU A 243 -0.41 14.27 5.04
C LEU A 243 -1.12 15.63 5.00
N LYS A 244 -1.02 16.43 6.08
CA LYS A 244 -1.61 17.78 6.12
C LYS A 244 -1.03 18.70 5.04
N LEU A 245 0.22 18.51 4.62
CA LEU A 245 0.85 19.30 3.56
C LEU A 245 0.42 18.87 2.14
N LEU A 246 -0.25 17.72 2.00
CA LEU A 246 -0.80 17.23 0.72
C LEU A 246 -2.23 17.74 0.46
N ILE A 247 -2.90 18.21 1.49
CA ILE A 247 -4.22 18.82 1.45
C ILE A 247 -4.07 20.32 1.18
#